data_19be0c37ddf40c986099c3fa3a956bda
#
_entry.id   19be0c37ddf40c986099c3fa3a956bda
#
_cell.length_a   1.000
_cell.length_b   1.000
_cell.length_c   1.000
_cell.angle_alpha   90.00
_cell.angle_beta   90.00
_cell.angle_gamma   90.00
#
_symmetry.space_group_name_H-M   'P 1'
#
loop_
_entity.id
_entity.type
_entity.pdbx_description
1 polymer ?
#
loop_
_entity_poly.entity_id
_entity_poly.type
_entity_poly.pdbx_seq_one_letter_code
_entity_poly.pdbx_strand_id
1 'polypeptide(L)'
;KLTEKQLDFLFSNQHPVYITEQNGQKIEHPIENTFEAALYRLGTSNLSVAYAMNGKTQYKFIQILDNFEIKDDFSTKKRTKRNYNVHLSKDLMHTLFTEYNLLELKDYRKLPNRKGYRKFYLNLAKMIYLIKYKADHGQQPYFTTTVDQLADVFEVAVKNNHDRKKKVTSILNAINKKLERTKFHFQFIKGEGEKWLYTVQFFFDAETLEYFDEKIKAILTSQYHETLKSIFLNKKGIHVSRHYQYKDFFKLGSGEYYQEFTTWLHSEEDKEIKANAYRDTYIKVVGIRPEDLVVNLNP
;
A
#
# COMPACT_ATOMS: atom_id res chain seq x y z
N LYS A 1 -12.28 13.86 24.95
CA LYS A 1 -11.61 15.15 24.74
C LYS A 1 -10.15 15.03 25.11
N LEU A 2 -9.28 15.68 24.33
CA LEU A 2 -7.87 15.82 24.67
C LEU A 2 -7.72 16.76 25.86
N THR A 3 -6.82 16.43 26.77
CA THR A 3 -6.42 17.34 27.84
C THR A 3 -5.46 18.40 27.29
N GLU A 4 -5.34 19.54 28.00
CA GLU A 4 -4.42 20.62 27.62
C GLU A 4 -2.99 20.11 27.48
N LYS A 5 -2.49 19.29 28.41
CA LYS A 5 -1.17 18.64 28.31
C LYS A 5 -0.99 17.76 27.07
N GLN A 6 -2.06 17.09 26.61
CA GLN A 6 -2.02 16.30 25.38
C GLN A 6 -2.01 17.18 24.14
N LEU A 7 -2.73 18.30 24.16
CA LEU A 7 -2.68 19.31 23.10
C LEU A 7 -1.30 19.95 23.01
N ASP A 8 -0.72 20.34 24.13
CA ASP A 8 0.64 20.90 24.20
C ASP A 8 1.69 19.92 23.65
N PHE A 9 1.60 18.66 24.04
CA PHE A 9 2.48 17.60 23.54
C PHE A 9 2.34 17.38 22.02
N LEU A 10 1.11 17.41 21.52
CA LEU A 10 0.84 17.18 20.10
C LEU A 10 1.19 18.37 19.21
N PHE A 11 1.06 19.60 19.72
CA PHE A 11 1.11 20.82 18.92
C PHE A 11 2.11 21.88 19.43
N SER A 12 2.98 21.53 20.35
CA SER A 12 4.05 22.43 20.87
C SER A 12 3.52 23.81 21.27
N ASN A 13 2.47 23.83 22.09
CA ASN A 13 1.79 25.03 22.61
C ASN A 13 1.06 25.90 21.54
N GLN A 14 0.98 25.41 20.30
CA GLN A 14 0.14 26.04 19.25
C GLN A 14 -1.09 25.18 19.05
N HIS A 15 -2.17 25.47 19.74
CA HIS A 15 -3.42 24.72 19.65
C HIS A 15 -4.14 25.08 18.34
N PRO A 16 -4.15 24.19 17.34
CA PRO A 16 -4.81 24.46 16.09
C PRO A 16 -6.32 24.51 16.29
N VAL A 17 -6.95 25.46 15.64
CA VAL A 17 -8.39 25.58 15.57
C VAL A 17 -8.84 25.38 14.13
N TYR A 18 -10.01 24.82 13.90
CA TYR A 18 -10.65 24.87 12.61
C TYR A 18 -11.76 25.91 12.63
N ILE A 19 -11.97 26.54 11.49
CA ILE A 19 -12.91 27.66 11.37
C ILE A 19 -14.12 27.20 10.57
N THR A 20 -15.31 27.42 11.12
CA THR A 20 -16.57 27.28 10.37
C THR A 20 -17.18 28.65 10.15
N GLU A 21 -17.87 28.83 9.04
CA GLU A 21 -18.63 30.03 8.77
C GLU A 21 -20.11 29.74 8.95
N GLN A 22 -20.76 30.44 9.88
CA GLN A 22 -22.18 30.33 10.12
C GLN A 22 -22.81 31.73 10.17
N ASN A 23 -23.77 32.01 9.29
CA ASN A 23 -24.41 33.28 9.17
C ASN A 23 -23.45 34.49 8.96
N GLY A 24 -22.38 34.28 8.21
CA GLY A 24 -21.36 35.30 7.97
C GLY A 24 -20.38 35.54 9.13
N GLN A 25 -20.50 34.75 10.23
CA GLN A 25 -19.57 34.82 11.34
C GLN A 25 -18.61 33.61 11.32
N LYS A 26 -17.33 33.91 11.51
CA LYS A 26 -16.31 32.86 11.67
C LYS A 26 -16.32 32.35 13.12
N ILE A 27 -16.55 31.06 13.29
CA ILE A 27 -16.53 30.41 14.58
C ILE A 27 -15.29 29.53 14.65
N GLU A 28 -14.47 29.74 15.66
CA GLU A 28 -13.29 28.92 15.91
C GLU A 28 -13.62 27.73 16.79
N HIS A 29 -13.25 26.54 16.34
CA HIS A 29 -13.45 25.28 17.06
C HIS A 29 -12.11 24.66 17.39
N PRO A 30 -11.82 24.37 18.66
CA PRO A 30 -10.60 23.66 19.03
C PRO A 30 -10.65 22.20 18.57
N ILE A 31 -9.48 21.63 18.30
CA ILE A 31 -9.34 20.20 18.07
C ILE A 31 -9.67 19.44 19.35
N GLU A 32 -10.66 18.57 19.32
CA GLU A 32 -11.19 17.96 20.54
C GLU A 32 -10.73 16.52 20.80
N ASN A 33 -10.22 15.84 19.77
CA ASN A 33 -9.86 14.43 19.90
C ASN A 33 -8.62 14.07 19.08
N THR A 34 -8.03 12.90 19.39
CA THR A 34 -6.82 12.40 18.73
C THR A 34 -6.99 12.16 17.23
N PHE A 35 -8.19 11.86 16.77
CA PHE A 35 -8.45 11.66 15.35
C PHE A 35 -8.39 12.98 14.58
N GLU A 36 -9.02 14.04 15.10
CA GLU A 36 -8.92 15.39 14.52
C GLU A 36 -7.50 15.91 14.53
N ALA A 37 -6.77 15.68 15.64
CA ALA A 37 -5.36 16.02 15.71
C ALA A 37 -4.52 15.28 14.65
N ALA A 38 -4.82 14.01 14.41
CA ALA A 38 -4.16 13.23 13.36
C ALA A 38 -4.48 13.76 11.96
N LEU A 39 -5.76 14.09 11.67
CA LEU A 39 -6.17 14.68 10.40
C LEU A 39 -5.48 16.02 10.16
N TYR A 40 -5.45 16.89 11.16
CA TYR A 40 -4.76 18.17 11.07
C TYR A 40 -3.28 18.00 10.75
N ARG A 41 -2.58 17.09 11.46
CA ARG A 41 -1.17 16.79 11.18
C ARG A 41 -0.95 16.22 9.79
N LEU A 42 -1.83 15.34 9.32
CA LEU A 42 -1.76 14.81 7.95
C LEU A 42 -1.99 15.90 6.90
N GLY A 43 -2.91 16.84 7.16
CA GLY A 43 -3.17 17.99 6.27
C GLY A 43 -2.04 19.01 6.21
N THR A 44 -1.23 19.10 7.28
CA THR A 44 -0.07 20.01 7.34
C THR A 44 1.27 19.35 7.06
N SER A 45 1.28 18.02 6.84
CA SER A 45 2.49 17.24 6.62
C SER A 45 2.67 16.85 5.16
N ASN A 46 3.92 16.86 4.71
CA ASN A 46 4.31 16.34 3.41
C ASN A 46 5.06 15.02 3.55
N LEU A 47 4.80 14.09 2.64
CA LEU A 47 5.64 12.91 2.43
C LEU A 47 6.82 13.29 1.56
N SER A 48 8.04 12.99 2.03
CA SER A 48 9.23 13.08 1.19
C SER A 48 9.49 11.70 0.56
N VAL A 49 9.38 11.62 -0.75
CA VAL A 49 9.67 10.39 -1.52
C VAL A 49 10.97 10.61 -2.27
N ALA A 50 11.98 9.78 -1.98
CA ALA A 50 13.23 9.76 -2.70
C ALA A 50 13.15 8.77 -3.88
N TYR A 51 13.54 9.19 -5.06
CA TYR A 51 13.65 8.33 -6.24
C TYR A 51 14.96 8.59 -7.00
N ALA A 52 15.50 7.55 -7.61
CA ALA A 52 16.70 7.65 -8.42
C ALA A 52 16.32 7.96 -9.87
N MET A 53 16.91 9.02 -10.42
CA MET A 53 16.74 9.38 -11.83
C MET A 53 18.09 9.83 -12.39
N ASN A 54 18.55 9.18 -13.46
CA ASN A 54 19.82 9.49 -14.14
C ASN A 54 21.04 9.49 -13.17
N GLY A 55 21.10 8.51 -12.25
CA GLY A 55 22.19 8.39 -11.29
C GLY A 55 22.19 9.44 -10.18
N LYS A 56 21.14 10.26 -10.07
CA LYS A 56 20.98 11.25 -9.00
C LYS A 56 19.75 10.94 -8.16
N THR A 57 19.84 11.13 -6.85
CA THR A 57 18.68 11.06 -5.97
C THR A 57 17.89 12.36 -6.05
N GLN A 58 16.62 12.26 -6.38
CA GLN A 58 15.68 13.38 -6.35
C GLN A 58 14.66 13.15 -5.23
N TYR A 59 14.14 14.25 -4.69
CA TYR A 59 13.12 14.20 -3.64
C TYR A 59 11.85 14.88 -4.16
N LYS A 60 10.73 14.16 -4.08
CA LYS A 60 9.40 14.72 -4.31
C LYS A 60 8.69 14.87 -2.97
N PHE A 61 8.15 16.04 -2.71
CA PHE A 61 7.31 16.29 -1.54
C PHE A 61 5.85 16.18 -1.97
N ILE A 62 5.13 15.26 -1.35
CA ILE A 62 3.72 14.98 -1.66
C ILE A 62 2.89 15.34 -0.45
N GLN A 63 1.95 16.25 -0.61
CA GLN A 63 0.96 16.55 0.41
C GLN A 63 0.06 15.32 0.60
N ILE A 64 -0.27 14.97 1.85
CA ILE A 64 -1.07 13.77 2.14
C ILE A 64 -2.56 14.04 1.93
N LEU A 65 -3.04 15.18 2.42
CA LEU A 65 -4.43 15.60 2.28
C LEU A 65 -4.50 16.90 1.48
N ASP A 66 -5.40 16.98 0.51
CA ASP A 66 -5.75 18.24 -0.15
C ASP A 66 -6.53 19.12 0.82
N ASN A 67 -7.54 18.55 1.47
CA ASN A 67 -8.31 19.21 2.51
C ASN A 67 -9.00 18.16 3.43
N PHE A 68 -9.49 18.64 4.55
CA PHE A 68 -10.48 17.93 5.35
C PHE A 68 -11.48 18.92 5.93
N GLU A 69 -12.71 18.46 6.05
CA GLU A 69 -13.81 19.22 6.63
C GLU A 69 -14.37 18.49 7.83
N ILE A 70 -14.69 19.25 8.87
CA ILE A 70 -15.40 18.74 10.03
C ILE A 70 -16.80 19.34 10.01
N LYS A 71 -17.83 18.51 9.90
CA LYS A 71 -19.23 18.93 9.93
C LYS A 71 -19.87 18.50 11.25
N ASP A 72 -20.28 19.48 12.04
CA ASP A 72 -21.07 19.25 13.23
C ASP A 72 -22.56 19.34 12.88
N ASP A 73 -23.34 18.34 13.30
CA ASP A 73 -24.79 18.43 13.23
C ASP A 73 -25.30 19.16 14.47
N PHE A 74 -25.67 20.43 14.30
CA PHE A 74 -26.20 21.28 15.37
C PHE A 74 -27.71 21.19 15.54
N SER A 75 -28.37 20.29 14.80
CA SER A 75 -29.85 20.19 14.78
C SER A 75 -30.45 19.71 16.11
N THR A 76 -29.64 19.20 17.02
CA THR A 76 -30.10 18.74 18.33
C THR A 76 -29.23 19.29 19.45
N LYS A 77 -29.86 19.66 20.59
CA LYS A 77 -29.17 20.13 21.81
C LYS A 77 -28.13 19.17 22.40
N LYS A 78 -27.99 17.98 21.83
CA LYS A 78 -26.94 17.01 22.13
C LYS A 78 -26.09 16.81 20.88
N ARG A 79 -24.81 17.19 20.91
CA ARG A 79 -23.79 16.82 19.92
C ARG A 79 -23.80 15.32 19.71
N THR A 80 -24.46 14.84 18.68
CA THR A 80 -24.64 13.40 18.49
C THR A 80 -23.63 12.80 17.51
N LYS A 81 -23.14 13.53 16.52
CA LYS A 81 -22.15 13.01 15.57
C LYS A 81 -21.40 14.14 14.89
N ARG A 82 -20.05 14.02 14.85
CA ARG A 82 -19.20 14.74 13.92
C ARG A 82 -19.00 13.92 12.67
N ASN A 83 -19.21 14.52 11.52
CA ASN A 83 -18.91 13.93 10.23
C ASN A 83 -17.62 14.54 9.71
N TYR A 84 -16.76 13.69 9.15
CA TYR A 84 -15.47 14.08 8.61
C TYR A 84 -15.43 13.77 7.13
N ASN A 85 -15.22 14.80 6.31
CA ASN A 85 -14.91 14.63 4.90
C ASN A 85 -13.40 14.79 4.72
N VAL A 86 -12.74 13.77 4.20
CA VAL A 86 -11.29 13.76 4.03
C VAL A 86 -10.98 13.57 2.54
N HIS A 87 -10.25 14.50 1.97
CA HIS A 87 -9.81 14.46 0.58
C HIS A 87 -8.31 14.20 0.53
N LEU A 88 -7.92 13.03 0.02
CA LEU A 88 -6.52 12.72 -0.23
C LEU A 88 -6.01 13.54 -1.42
N SER A 89 -4.74 13.93 -1.37
CA SER A 89 -4.15 14.68 -2.48
C SER A 89 -4.15 13.87 -3.77
N LYS A 90 -4.28 14.56 -4.91
CA LYS A 90 -4.27 13.91 -6.23
C LYS A 90 -2.97 13.14 -6.46
N ASP A 91 -1.84 13.69 -6.03
CA ASP A 91 -0.53 13.07 -6.15
C ASP A 91 -0.42 11.80 -5.32
N LEU A 92 -0.92 11.83 -4.07
CA LEU A 92 -0.97 10.65 -3.22
C LEU A 92 -1.91 9.59 -3.80
N MET A 93 -3.09 10.00 -4.26
CA MET A 93 -4.06 9.09 -4.90
C MET A 93 -3.45 8.43 -6.13
N HIS A 94 -2.76 9.19 -6.99
CA HIS A 94 -2.08 8.62 -8.15
C HIS A 94 -1.04 7.58 -7.73
N THR A 95 -0.19 7.90 -6.76
CA THR A 95 0.82 6.96 -6.24
C THR A 95 0.20 5.70 -5.63
N LEU A 96 -0.86 5.87 -4.82
CA LEU A 96 -1.57 4.74 -4.20
C LEU A 96 -2.22 3.81 -5.23
N PHE A 97 -2.67 4.35 -6.38
CA PHE A 97 -3.30 3.54 -7.42
C PHE A 97 -2.33 3.00 -8.46
N THR A 98 -1.12 3.54 -8.55
CA THR A 98 -0.10 3.07 -9.49
C THR A 98 0.93 2.13 -8.87
N GLU A 99 1.19 2.27 -7.57
CA GLU A 99 2.22 1.52 -6.87
C GLU A 99 1.69 0.95 -5.56
N TYR A 100 1.10 -0.23 -5.60
CA TYR A 100 0.68 -0.89 -4.37
C TYR A 100 1.09 -2.37 -4.34
N ASN A 101 1.28 -2.88 -3.13
CA ASN A 101 1.50 -4.29 -2.90
C ASN A 101 0.30 -4.88 -2.18
N LEU A 102 -0.11 -6.08 -2.58
CA LEU A 102 -1.15 -6.80 -1.87
C LEU A 102 -0.70 -7.15 -0.46
N LEU A 103 -1.56 -6.89 0.49
CA LEU A 103 -1.34 -7.14 1.90
C LEU A 103 -2.44 -8.04 2.44
N GLU A 104 -2.07 -9.12 3.14
CA GLU A 104 -3.05 -9.91 3.87
C GLU A 104 -3.40 -9.19 5.19
N LEU A 105 -4.52 -8.47 5.18
CA LEU A 105 -4.92 -7.60 6.30
C LEU A 105 -5.19 -8.38 7.59
N LYS A 106 -5.65 -9.63 7.52
CA LYS A 106 -5.89 -10.44 8.72
C LYS A 106 -4.60 -10.70 9.46
N ASP A 107 -3.56 -11.10 8.74
CA ASP A 107 -2.23 -11.33 9.28
C ASP A 107 -1.60 -10.03 9.78
N TYR A 108 -1.66 -8.95 8.99
CA TYR A 108 -1.15 -7.65 9.38
C TYR A 108 -1.74 -7.14 10.70
N ARG A 109 -3.06 -7.27 10.86
CA ARG A 109 -3.78 -6.81 12.08
C ARG A 109 -3.41 -7.59 13.34
N LYS A 110 -3.00 -8.85 13.23
CA LYS A 110 -2.54 -9.68 14.35
C LYS A 110 -1.17 -9.27 14.88
N LEU A 111 -0.40 -8.54 14.10
CA LEU A 111 0.93 -8.10 14.49
C LEU A 111 0.86 -6.83 15.38
N PRO A 112 1.59 -6.81 16.50
CA PRO A 112 1.65 -5.63 17.35
C PRO A 112 2.28 -4.44 16.61
N ASN A 113 1.79 -3.24 16.91
CA ASN A 113 2.30 -1.98 16.34
C ASN A 113 3.57 -1.50 17.06
N ARG A 114 4.49 -2.38 17.34
CA ARG A 114 5.75 -2.07 18.06
C ARG A 114 6.90 -2.88 17.49
N LYS A 115 8.13 -2.45 17.76
CA LYS A 115 9.36 -3.17 17.41
C LYS A 115 9.45 -3.59 15.93
N GLY A 116 8.98 -2.76 15.02
CA GLY A 116 9.13 -2.99 13.58
C GLY A 116 8.38 -4.19 13.00
N TYR A 117 7.51 -4.90 13.76
CA TYR A 117 6.82 -6.10 13.28
C TYR A 117 5.98 -5.84 12.03
N ARG A 118 5.19 -4.75 12.04
CA ARG A 118 4.38 -4.36 10.88
C ARG A 118 5.24 -3.88 9.70
N LYS A 119 6.33 -3.16 9.99
CA LYS A 119 7.29 -2.73 8.97
C LYS A 119 7.94 -3.93 8.27
N PHE A 120 8.35 -4.95 9.05
CA PHE A 120 8.84 -6.21 8.50
C PHE A 120 7.79 -6.91 7.64
N TYR A 121 6.54 -6.97 8.10
CA TYR A 121 5.45 -7.60 7.35
C TYR A 121 5.17 -6.93 6.00
N LEU A 122 5.27 -5.61 5.92
CA LEU A 122 5.17 -4.90 4.64
C LEU A 122 6.28 -5.31 3.68
N ASN A 123 7.51 -5.49 4.18
CA ASN A 123 8.61 -6.02 3.38
C ASN A 123 8.39 -7.49 3.00
N LEU A 124 7.88 -8.29 3.92
CA LEU A 124 7.55 -9.70 3.67
C LEU A 124 6.54 -9.85 2.53
N ALA A 125 5.52 -9.00 2.47
CA ALA A 125 4.56 -8.98 1.38
C ALA A 125 5.23 -8.73 0.01
N LYS A 126 6.22 -7.83 -0.05
CA LYS A 126 7.03 -7.63 -1.27
C LYS A 126 7.88 -8.84 -1.62
N MET A 127 8.48 -9.48 -0.62
CA MET A 127 9.33 -10.66 -0.81
C MET A 127 8.56 -11.83 -1.45
N ILE A 128 7.29 -12.01 -1.10
CA ILE A 128 6.44 -13.08 -1.67
C ILE A 128 6.41 -12.97 -3.20
N TYR A 129 6.17 -11.76 -3.73
CA TYR A 129 6.12 -11.54 -5.18
C TYR A 129 7.47 -11.83 -5.86
N LEU A 130 8.57 -11.37 -5.25
CA LEU A 130 9.90 -11.60 -5.78
C LEU A 130 10.26 -13.10 -5.79
N ILE A 131 9.89 -13.83 -4.74
CA ILE A 131 10.16 -15.26 -4.63
C ILE A 131 9.31 -16.05 -5.62
N LYS A 132 8.03 -15.69 -5.77
CA LYS A 132 7.15 -16.31 -6.78
C LYS A 132 7.70 -16.08 -8.19
N TYR A 133 8.06 -14.85 -8.52
CA TYR A 133 8.67 -14.53 -9.79
C TYR A 133 9.92 -15.39 -10.08
N LYS A 134 10.83 -15.49 -9.10
CA LYS A 134 12.03 -16.32 -9.22
C LYS A 134 11.69 -17.80 -9.48
N ALA A 135 10.70 -18.33 -8.75
CA ALA A 135 10.22 -19.70 -8.94
C ALA A 135 9.71 -19.94 -10.36
N ASP A 136 8.89 -19.02 -10.88
CA ASP A 136 8.31 -19.12 -12.23
C ASP A 136 9.36 -19.02 -13.35
N HIS A 137 10.51 -18.43 -13.06
CA HIS A 137 11.64 -18.29 -14.02
C HIS A 137 12.80 -19.28 -13.76
N GLY A 138 12.55 -20.32 -12.98
CA GLY A 138 13.56 -21.36 -12.71
C GLY A 138 14.75 -20.91 -11.86
N GLN A 139 14.60 -19.75 -11.17
CA GLN A 139 15.61 -19.24 -10.26
C GLN A 139 15.38 -19.76 -8.84
N GLN A 140 16.39 -19.63 -7.98
CA GLN A 140 16.29 -20.03 -6.58
C GLN A 140 15.22 -19.20 -5.84
N PRO A 141 14.12 -19.83 -5.36
CA PRO A 141 12.95 -19.13 -4.84
C PRO A 141 13.14 -18.67 -3.38
N TYR A 142 14.15 -17.85 -3.15
CA TYR A 142 14.38 -17.25 -1.83
C TYR A 142 14.74 -15.77 -1.93
N PHE A 143 14.52 -15.07 -0.84
CA PHE A 143 14.95 -13.70 -0.63
C PHE A 143 16.03 -13.68 0.46
N THR A 144 17.10 -12.91 0.24
CA THR A 144 18.23 -12.80 1.16
C THR A 144 18.32 -11.39 1.74
N THR A 145 18.54 -11.30 3.05
CA THR A 145 18.82 -10.05 3.76
C THR A 145 19.88 -10.31 4.84
N THR A 146 20.41 -9.27 5.48
CA THR A 146 21.37 -9.43 6.57
C THR A 146 20.69 -9.39 7.94
N VAL A 147 21.35 -10.00 8.94
CA VAL A 147 20.88 -9.89 10.34
C VAL A 147 20.87 -8.43 10.80
N ASP A 148 21.82 -7.61 10.34
CA ASP A 148 21.90 -6.21 10.69
C ASP A 148 20.72 -5.40 10.15
N GLN A 149 20.36 -5.60 8.86
CA GLN A 149 19.17 -4.96 8.29
C GLN A 149 17.89 -5.36 9.04
N LEU A 150 17.76 -6.62 9.46
CA LEU A 150 16.62 -7.05 10.27
C LEU A 150 16.65 -6.47 11.68
N ALA A 151 17.84 -6.36 12.27
CA ALA A 151 18.02 -5.73 13.58
C ALA A 151 17.60 -4.25 13.56
N ASP A 152 17.93 -3.53 12.50
CA ASP A 152 17.50 -2.14 12.30
C ASP A 152 15.97 -2.05 12.14
N VAL A 153 15.37 -2.94 11.34
CA VAL A 153 13.91 -2.99 11.18
C VAL A 153 13.21 -3.25 12.52
N PHE A 154 13.79 -4.13 13.36
CA PHE A 154 13.23 -4.53 14.65
C PHE A 154 13.70 -3.68 15.84
N GLU A 155 14.48 -2.64 15.58
CA GLU A 155 15.03 -1.74 16.62
C GLU A 155 15.79 -2.53 17.71
N VAL A 156 16.60 -3.50 17.29
CA VAL A 156 17.39 -4.35 18.19
C VAL A 156 18.72 -3.67 18.52
N ALA A 157 18.79 -3.03 19.68
CA ALA A 157 19.98 -2.31 20.16
C ALA A 157 21.03 -3.26 20.82
N VAL A 158 21.44 -4.31 20.13
CA VAL A 158 22.44 -5.27 20.62
C VAL A 158 23.69 -5.20 19.75
N LYS A 159 24.86 -4.94 20.36
CA LYS A 159 26.14 -4.76 19.63
C LYS A 159 26.73 -6.09 19.17
N ASN A 160 26.60 -7.17 19.96
CA ASN A 160 27.16 -8.47 19.65
C ASN A 160 26.34 -9.18 18.56
N ASN A 161 26.98 -9.59 17.47
CA ASN A 161 26.33 -10.24 16.32
C ASN A 161 25.64 -11.55 16.67
N HIS A 162 26.20 -12.34 17.59
CA HIS A 162 25.59 -13.60 18.04
C HIS A 162 24.28 -13.35 18.79
N ASP A 163 24.27 -12.42 19.73
CA ASP A 163 23.07 -12.08 20.50
C ASP A 163 22.03 -11.35 19.63
N ARG A 164 22.50 -10.54 18.66
CA ARG A 164 21.65 -9.92 17.65
C ARG A 164 20.92 -10.99 16.82
N LYS A 165 21.63 -12.03 16.35
CA LYS A 165 21.04 -13.18 15.66
C LYS A 165 19.99 -13.87 16.53
N LYS A 166 20.29 -14.16 17.80
CA LYS A 166 19.33 -14.79 18.74
C LYS A 166 18.06 -13.94 18.87
N LYS A 167 18.23 -12.64 19.04
CA LYS A 167 17.11 -11.71 19.18
C LYS A 167 16.25 -11.64 17.92
N VAL A 168 16.87 -11.52 16.74
CA VAL A 168 16.20 -11.55 15.44
C VAL A 168 15.46 -12.87 15.26
N THR A 169 16.07 -14.01 15.57
CA THR A 169 15.43 -15.35 15.52
C THR A 169 14.16 -15.39 16.39
N SER A 170 14.27 -14.91 17.64
CA SER A 170 13.11 -14.86 18.55
C SER A 170 11.98 -14.00 18.00
N ILE A 171 12.29 -12.86 17.38
CA ILE A 171 11.30 -11.97 16.79
C ILE A 171 10.65 -12.60 15.56
N LEU A 172 11.44 -13.15 14.64
CA LEU A 172 10.93 -13.84 13.43
C LEU A 172 9.99 -14.98 13.79
N ASN A 173 10.35 -15.81 14.76
CA ASN A 173 9.50 -16.89 15.26
C ASN A 173 8.20 -16.35 15.90
N ALA A 174 8.28 -15.26 16.68
CA ALA A 174 7.11 -14.63 17.29
C ALA A 174 6.16 -14.03 16.25
N ILE A 175 6.69 -13.48 15.17
CA ILE A 175 5.91 -12.99 14.03
C ILE A 175 5.24 -14.18 13.35
N ASN A 176 6.02 -15.18 12.94
CA ASN A 176 5.53 -16.33 12.16
C ASN A 176 4.44 -17.11 12.90
N LYS A 177 4.53 -17.20 14.24
CA LYS A 177 3.49 -17.80 15.07
C LYS A 177 2.13 -17.09 14.97
N LYS A 178 2.11 -15.79 14.66
CA LYS A 178 0.89 -14.98 14.55
C LYS A 178 0.29 -14.98 13.15
N LEU A 179 1.09 -15.30 12.15
CA LEU A 179 0.65 -15.35 10.76
C LEU A 179 -0.10 -16.65 10.48
N GLU A 180 -1.14 -16.57 9.66
CA GLU A 180 -1.94 -17.72 9.22
C GLU A 180 -1.69 -18.02 7.74
N ARG A 181 -1.75 -16.99 6.90
CA ARG A 181 -1.67 -17.11 5.43
C ARG A 181 -0.31 -16.78 4.85
N THR A 182 0.49 -16.00 5.58
CA THR A 182 1.81 -15.52 5.13
C THR A 182 2.94 -16.12 5.95
N LYS A 183 2.79 -17.37 6.37
CA LYS A 183 3.86 -18.10 7.05
C LYS A 183 5.08 -18.20 6.16
N PHE A 184 6.24 -18.11 6.79
CA PHE A 184 7.52 -18.17 6.10
C PHE A 184 8.49 -19.07 6.84
N HIS A 185 9.46 -19.61 6.11
CA HIS A 185 10.62 -20.28 6.64
C HIS A 185 11.84 -19.37 6.50
N PHE A 186 12.80 -19.54 7.36
CA PHE A 186 14.07 -18.82 7.27
C PHE A 186 15.24 -19.67 7.74
N GLN A 187 16.39 -19.44 7.12
CA GLN A 187 17.66 -20.04 7.54
C GLN A 187 18.75 -18.98 7.59
N PHE A 188 19.72 -19.19 8.48
CA PHE A 188 20.88 -18.34 8.57
C PHE A 188 22.05 -18.99 7.83
N ILE A 189 22.67 -18.21 6.95
CA ILE A 189 23.89 -18.59 6.26
C ILE A 189 25.01 -17.75 6.86
N LYS A 190 26.09 -18.41 7.27
CA LYS A 190 27.28 -17.77 7.78
C LYS A 190 28.07 -17.20 6.59
N GLY A 191 28.45 -15.92 6.67
CA GLY A 191 29.31 -15.29 5.67
C GLY A 191 30.73 -15.89 5.68
N GLU A 192 31.36 -15.93 4.54
CA GLU A 192 32.76 -16.30 4.40
C GLU A 192 33.66 -15.18 4.92
N GLY A 193 34.69 -15.52 5.70
CA GLY A 193 35.77 -14.62 6.09
C GLY A 193 35.59 -13.83 7.37
N GLU A 194 34.40 -13.39 7.76
CA GLU A 194 34.18 -12.65 9.00
C GLU A 194 33.43 -13.49 10.07
N LYS A 195 33.96 -13.45 11.28
CA LYS A 195 33.32 -14.13 12.42
C LYS A 195 31.96 -13.49 12.68
N TRP A 196 30.90 -14.30 12.61
CA TRP A 196 29.54 -13.95 13.05
C TRP A 196 28.76 -12.99 12.14
N LEU A 197 29.16 -12.80 10.88
CA LEU A 197 28.26 -12.21 9.88
C LEU A 197 27.29 -13.27 9.39
N TYR A 198 26.01 -12.95 9.44
CA TYR A 198 24.95 -13.83 8.99
C TYR A 198 24.05 -13.14 7.99
N THR A 199 23.78 -13.83 6.89
CA THR A 199 22.65 -13.53 6.02
C THR A 199 21.47 -14.43 6.40
N VAL A 200 20.28 -13.95 6.12
CA VAL A 200 19.02 -14.67 6.36
C VAL A 200 18.34 -14.88 5.03
N GLN A 201 18.08 -16.13 4.69
CA GLN A 201 17.26 -16.47 3.54
C GLN A 201 15.84 -16.78 4.00
N PHE A 202 14.87 -16.22 3.29
CA PHE A 202 13.44 -16.41 3.50
C PHE A 202 12.86 -17.25 2.38
N PHE A 203 11.98 -18.17 2.74
CA PHE A 203 11.28 -19.07 1.84
C PHE A 203 9.79 -19.08 2.20
N PHE A 204 8.96 -19.41 1.21
CA PHE A 204 7.54 -19.61 1.43
C PHE A 204 7.14 -21.00 0.93
N ASP A 205 6.15 -21.61 1.59
CA ASP A 205 5.54 -22.82 1.12
C ASP A 205 4.82 -22.63 -0.21
N ALA A 206 4.74 -23.67 -1.02
CA ALA A 206 4.04 -23.66 -2.30
C ALA A 206 2.58 -23.18 -2.14
N GLU A 207 1.89 -23.63 -1.09
CA GLU A 207 0.52 -23.21 -0.76
C GLU A 207 0.42 -21.69 -0.53
N THR A 208 1.39 -21.09 0.17
CA THR A 208 1.42 -19.62 0.36
C THR A 208 1.62 -18.89 -0.96
N LEU A 209 2.54 -19.35 -1.79
CA LEU A 209 2.81 -18.74 -3.10
C LEU A 209 1.62 -18.85 -4.03
N GLU A 210 0.96 -20.00 -4.07
CA GLU A 210 -0.24 -20.24 -4.88
C GLU A 210 -1.41 -19.36 -4.43
N TYR A 211 -1.66 -19.26 -3.13
CA TYR A 211 -2.69 -18.37 -2.58
C TYR A 211 -2.52 -16.92 -3.03
N PHE A 212 -1.28 -16.40 -3.00
CA PHE A 212 -1.01 -15.04 -3.46
C PHE A 212 -1.11 -14.91 -4.98
N ASP A 213 -0.74 -15.92 -5.74
CA ASP A 213 -0.86 -15.94 -7.20
C ASP A 213 -2.34 -15.87 -7.64
N GLU A 214 -3.20 -16.67 -7.05
CA GLU A 214 -4.65 -16.62 -7.29
C GLU A 214 -5.25 -15.26 -6.95
N LYS A 215 -4.83 -14.69 -5.82
CA LYS A 215 -5.28 -13.36 -5.39
C LYS A 215 -4.84 -12.27 -6.35
N ILE A 216 -3.60 -12.32 -6.84
CA ILE A 216 -3.09 -11.41 -7.87
C ILE A 216 -3.88 -11.57 -9.17
N LYS A 217 -4.07 -12.79 -9.64
CA LYS A 217 -4.83 -13.08 -10.86
C LYS A 217 -6.25 -12.54 -10.80
N ALA A 218 -6.94 -12.73 -9.68
CA ALA A 218 -8.29 -12.21 -9.47
C ALA A 218 -8.34 -10.68 -9.54
N ILE A 219 -7.40 -9.98 -8.88
CA ILE A 219 -7.33 -8.53 -8.90
C ILE A 219 -6.92 -8.02 -10.27
N LEU A 220 -5.92 -8.64 -10.89
CA LEU A 220 -5.46 -8.29 -12.24
C LEU A 220 -6.59 -8.39 -13.24
N THR A 221 -7.33 -9.51 -13.25
CA THR A 221 -8.49 -9.71 -14.12
C THR A 221 -9.55 -8.65 -13.88
N SER A 222 -9.89 -8.37 -12.63
CA SER A 222 -10.90 -7.37 -12.30
C SER A 222 -10.48 -5.97 -12.78
N GLN A 223 -9.25 -5.54 -12.50
CA GLN A 223 -8.76 -4.21 -12.90
C GLN A 223 -8.55 -4.11 -14.42
N TYR A 224 -8.08 -5.17 -15.06
CA TYR A 224 -7.97 -5.21 -16.50
C TYR A 224 -9.34 -5.02 -17.18
N HIS A 225 -10.38 -5.72 -16.70
CA HIS A 225 -11.73 -5.53 -17.21
C HIS A 225 -12.25 -4.10 -17.00
N GLU A 226 -11.98 -3.49 -15.84
CA GLU A 226 -12.38 -2.08 -15.61
C GLU A 226 -11.63 -1.13 -16.55
N THR A 227 -10.34 -1.37 -16.80
CA THR A 227 -9.57 -0.60 -17.79
C THR A 227 -10.15 -0.75 -19.20
N LEU A 228 -10.47 -1.97 -19.61
CA LEU A 228 -11.06 -2.23 -20.92
C LEU A 228 -12.44 -1.59 -21.08
N LYS A 229 -13.28 -1.60 -20.03
CA LYS A 229 -14.56 -0.87 -20.04
C LYS A 229 -14.38 0.62 -20.29
N SER A 230 -13.39 1.21 -19.63
CA SER A 230 -13.05 2.62 -19.82
C SER A 230 -12.60 2.93 -21.25
N ILE A 231 -11.73 2.07 -21.82
CA ILE A 231 -11.26 2.20 -23.20
C ILE A 231 -12.43 2.08 -24.18
N PHE A 232 -13.27 1.08 -24.00
CA PHE A 232 -14.46 0.85 -24.84
C PHE A 232 -15.42 2.03 -24.84
N LEU A 233 -15.74 2.58 -23.66
CA LEU A 233 -16.59 3.77 -23.54
C LEU A 233 -15.97 5.00 -24.18
N ASN A 234 -14.68 5.20 -24.02
CA ASN A 234 -13.96 6.31 -24.67
C ASN A 234 -14.05 6.22 -26.21
N LYS A 235 -13.98 5.00 -26.80
CA LYS A 235 -14.22 4.79 -28.25
C LYS A 235 -15.64 5.20 -28.67
N LYS A 236 -16.61 5.04 -27.79
CA LYS A 236 -18.00 5.49 -28.01
C LYS A 236 -18.20 6.98 -27.72
N GLY A 237 -17.15 7.73 -27.39
CA GLY A 237 -17.23 9.14 -27.03
C GLY A 237 -17.76 9.40 -25.62
N ILE A 238 -17.83 8.35 -24.78
CA ILE A 238 -18.34 8.44 -23.41
C ILE A 238 -17.16 8.48 -22.43
N HIS A 239 -16.95 9.63 -21.78
CA HIS A 239 -15.90 9.77 -20.79
C HIS A 239 -16.35 9.30 -19.40
N VAL A 240 -15.73 8.22 -18.90
CA VAL A 240 -16.05 7.60 -17.59
C VAL A 240 -16.05 8.60 -16.43
N SER A 241 -15.14 9.59 -16.45
CA SER A 241 -15.07 10.63 -15.41
C SER A 241 -16.32 11.49 -15.27
N ARG A 242 -17.21 11.46 -16.25
CA ARG A 242 -18.47 12.24 -16.28
C ARG A 242 -19.70 11.40 -15.91
N HIS A 243 -19.54 10.08 -15.73
CA HIS A 243 -20.64 9.15 -15.51
C HIS A 243 -20.42 8.34 -14.23
N TYR A 244 -21.08 8.71 -13.14
CA TYR A 244 -20.97 7.99 -11.85
C TYR A 244 -21.44 6.54 -11.93
N GLN A 245 -22.37 6.24 -12.83
CA GLN A 245 -23.02 4.94 -12.97
C GLN A 245 -22.54 4.18 -14.21
N TYR A 246 -21.34 4.49 -14.72
CA TYR A 246 -20.84 3.79 -15.93
C TYR A 246 -20.82 2.26 -15.80
N LYS A 247 -20.77 1.72 -14.57
CA LYS A 247 -20.84 0.27 -14.31
C LYS A 247 -22.17 -0.34 -14.72
N ASP A 248 -23.25 0.44 -14.67
CA ASP A 248 -24.59 -0.02 -15.06
C ASP A 248 -24.67 -0.28 -16.57
N PHE A 249 -23.85 0.39 -17.38
CA PHE A 249 -23.73 0.16 -18.81
C PHE A 249 -23.30 -1.28 -19.15
N PHE A 250 -22.60 -1.93 -18.23
CA PHE A 250 -22.08 -3.29 -18.40
C PHE A 250 -22.78 -4.32 -17.52
N LYS A 251 -23.93 -3.99 -16.96
CA LYS A 251 -24.67 -4.91 -16.12
C LYS A 251 -25.18 -6.09 -16.92
N LEU A 252 -24.91 -7.30 -16.44
CA LEU A 252 -25.29 -8.55 -17.09
C LEU A 252 -26.80 -8.57 -17.42
N GLY A 253 -27.12 -8.77 -18.68
CA GLY A 253 -28.48 -8.92 -19.18
C GLY A 253 -29.33 -7.64 -19.27
N SER A 254 -28.83 -6.49 -18.74
CA SER A 254 -29.60 -5.23 -18.75
C SER A 254 -28.77 -3.98 -19.08
N GLY A 255 -27.46 -4.09 -19.13
CA GLY A 255 -26.59 -2.96 -19.45
C GLY A 255 -26.61 -2.61 -20.94
N GLU A 256 -26.70 -1.33 -21.26
CA GLU A 256 -26.76 -0.79 -22.62
C GLU A 256 -25.64 -1.31 -23.53
N TYR A 257 -24.43 -1.40 -23.00
CA TYR A 257 -23.22 -1.79 -23.75
C TYR A 257 -22.72 -3.20 -23.40
N TYR A 258 -23.47 -3.99 -22.64
CA TYR A 258 -22.99 -5.30 -22.19
C TYR A 258 -22.64 -6.23 -23.34
N GLN A 259 -23.53 -6.37 -24.29
CA GLN A 259 -23.34 -7.31 -25.44
C GLN A 259 -22.24 -6.83 -26.38
N GLU A 260 -22.24 -5.54 -26.73
CA GLU A 260 -21.20 -4.95 -27.58
C GLU A 260 -19.82 -5.05 -26.97
N PHE A 261 -19.73 -4.74 -25.68
CA PHE A 261 -18.47 -4.86 -24.93
C PHE A 261 -17.97 -6.31 -24.90
N THR A 262 -18.84 -7.25 -24.63
CA THR A 262 -18.50 -8.68 -24.59
C THR A 262 -18.01 -9.16 -25.96
N THR A 263 -18.65 -8.76 -27.03
CA THR A 263 -18.22 -9.07 -28.39
C THR A 263 -16.85 -8.45 -28.71
N TRP A 264 -16.68 -7.17 -28.41
CA TRP A 264 -15.40 -6.48 -28.60
C TRP A 264 -14.30 -7.09 -27.76
N LEU A 265 -14.56 -7.46 -26.50
CA LEU A 265 -13.58 -8.07 -25.59
C LEU A 265 -12.96 -9.34 -26.19
N HIS A 266 -13.76 -10.18 -26.81
CA HIS A 266 -13.33 -11.46 -27.41
C HIS A 266 -12.92 -11.36 -28.89
N SER A 267 -13.05 -10.19 -29.50
CA SER A 267 -12.64 -9.96 -30.88
C SER A 267 -11.13 -9.69 -30.99
N GLU A 268 -10.57 -9.85 -32.19
CA GLU A 268 -9.21 -9.42 -32.53
C GLU A 268 -9.11 -7.90 -32.74
N GLU A 269 -10.22 -7.18 -32.71
CA GLU A 269 -10.25 -5.73 -32.78
C GLU A 269 -9.48 -5.13 -31.62
N ASP A 270 -8.64 -4.12 -31.86
CA ASP A 270 -7.83 -3.43 -30.86
C ASP A 270 -6.90 -4.35 -30.04
N LYS A 271 -6.45 -5.45 -30.61
CA LYS A 271 -5.59 -6.44 -29.93
C LYS A 271 -4.38 -5.81 -29.26
N GLU A 272 -3.72 -4.87 -29.93
CA GLU A 272 -2.57 -4.16 -29.40
C GLU A 272 -2.94 -3.24 -28.22
N ILE A 273 -4.08 -2.54 -28.30
CA ILE A 273 -4.60 -1.69 -27.22
C ILE A 273 -4.93 -2.55 -26.01
N LYS A 274 -5.58 -3.70 -26.21
CA LYS A 274 -5.90 -4.65 -25.14
C LYS A 274 -4.64 -5.22 -24.50
N ALA A 275 -3.61 -5.55 -25.28
CA ALA A 275 -2.34 -6.05 -24.79
C ALA A 275 -1.59 -4.99 -23.95
N ASN A 276 -1.55 -3.74 -24.42
CA ASN A 276 -0.98 -2.64 -23.68
C ASN A 276 -1.76 -2.36 -22.37
N ALA A 277 -3.08 -2.39 -22.42
CA ALA A 277 -3.91 -2.24 -21.22
C ALA A 277 -3.66 -3.36 -20.19
N TYR A 278 -3.44 -4.60 -20.65
CA TYR A 278 -3.06 -5.71 -19.78
C TYR A 278 -1.69 -5.48 -19.13
N ARG A 279 -0.70 -5.10 -19.95
CA ARG A 279 0.65 -4.79 -19.46
C ARG A 279 0.66 -3.67 -18.42
N ASP A 280 -0.03 -2.56 -18.69
CA ASP A 280 -0.14 -1.42 -17.78
C ASP A 280 -0.86 -1.82 -16.49
N THR A 281 -1.92 -2.63 -16.59
CA THR A 281 -2.63 -3.15 -15.42
C THR A 281 -1.75 -4.09 -14.61
N TYR A 282 -0.97 -4.95 -15.28
CA TYR A 282 -0.03 -5.84 -14.62
C TYR A 282 1.02 -5.05 -13.83
N ILE A 283 1.63 -4.03 -14.44
CA ILE A 283 2.60 -3.15 -13.77
C ILE A 283 1.96 -2.48 -12.53
N LYS A 284 0.72 -2.02 -12.64
CA LYS A 284 -0.01 -1.41 -11.52
C LYS A 284 -0.27 -2.39 -10.37
N VAL A 285 -0.66 -3.63 -10.70
CA VAL A 285 -1.03 -4.65 -9.70
C VAL A 285 0.22 -5.27 -9.05
N VAL A 286 1.23 -5.55 -9.83
CA VAL A 286 2.44 -6.26 -9.38
C VAL A 286 3.53 -5.29 -8.91
N GLY A 287 3.48 -4.02 -9.36
CA GLY A 287 4.46 -3.00 -8.98
C GLY A 287 5.83 -3.14 -9.63
N ILE A 288 5.96 -4.03 -10.63
CA ILE A 288 7.24 -4.33 -11.29
C ILE A 288 6.99 -4.36 -12.79
N ARG A 289 7.84 -3.72 -13.56
CA ARG A 289 7.81 -3.85 -15.02
C ARG A 289 8.36 -5.21 -15.44
N PRO A 290 7.72 -5.93 -16.36
CA PRO A 290 8.25 -7.20 -16.84
C PRO A 290 9.70 -7.11 -17.34
N GLU A 291 10.06 -6.00 -17.96
CA GLU A 291 11.41 -5.73 -18.45
C GLU A 291 12.42 -5.45 -17.33
N ASP A 292 12.03 -4.84 -16.23
CA ASP A 292 12.92 -4.54 -15.08
C ASP A 292 13.29 -5.82 -14.32
N LEU A 293 12.51 -6.87 -14.48
CA LEU A 293 12.75 -8.17 -13.87
C LEU A 293 13.90 -8.93 -14.52
N VAL A 294 14.20 -8.64 -15.79
CA VAL A 294 15.26 -9.29 -16.57
C VAL A 294 16.62 -8.63 -16.34
N VAL A 295 16.65 -7.34 -16.01
CA VAL A 295 17.89 -6.52 -16.01
C VAL A 295 18.60 -6.51 -14.65
N ASN A 296 17.89 -6.72 -13.53
CA ASN A 296 18.46 -6.56 -12.17
C ASN A 296 18.87 -7.86 -11.48
N LEU A 297 19.03 -8.95 -12.19
CA LEU A 297 19.37 -10.26 -11.64
C LEU A 297 20.79 -10.74 -11.93
N ASN A 298 21.63 -9.88 -12.48
CA ASN A 298 23.09 -10.16 -12.53
C ASN A 298 23.73 -9.64 -11.24
N PRO A 299 24.53 -10.50 -10.54
CA PRO A 299 25.18 -10.18 -9.27
C PRO A 299 26.21 -9.07 -9.37
#